data_5c2b1245c91007c5d9d709d76d82fb4f
#
_entry.id   5c2b1245c91007c5d9d709d76d82fb4f
#
_cell.length_a   1.000
_cell.length_b   1.000
_cell.length_c   1.000
_cell.angle_alpha   90.00
_cell.angle_beta   90.00
_cell.angle_gamma   90.00
#
_symmetry.space_group_name_H-M   'P 1'
#
loop_
_entity.id
_entity.type
_entity.pdbx_description
1 polymer ?
#
loop_
_entity_poly.entity_id
_entity_poly.type
_entity_poly.pdbx_seq_one_letter_code
_entity_poly.pdbx_strand_id
1 'polypeptide(L)' 'MIFAHNHPSGVAEPSAADRTLTERLKAALAQVDIRVLDHFVVGEQVVSFAERGWL' A
#
# COMPACT_ATOMS: atom_id res chain seq x y z
N MET A 1 -3.03 6.47 9.13
CA MET A 1 -2.22 5.23 8.97
C MET A 1 -1.56 5.23 7.61
N ILE A 2 -0.27 5.03 7.58
CA ILE A 2 0.50 4.87 6.36
C ILE A 2 1.20 3.53 6.44
N PHE A 3 1.09 2.72 5.38
CA PHE A 3 1.82 1.47 5.26
C PHE A 3 3.04 1.67 4.38
N ALA A 4 4.05 0.86 4.60
CA ALA A 4 5.22 0.80 3.73
C ALA A 4 5.81 -0.61 3.79
N HIS A 5 6.27 -1.11 2.64
CA HIS A 5 7.05 -2.34 2.60
C HIS A 5 8.08 -2.25 1.47
N ASN A 6 9.12 -3.07 1.56
CA ASN A 6 10.16 -3.11 0.54
C ASN A 6 10.08 -4.40 -0.27
N HIS A 7 10.46 -4.29 -1.54
CA HIS A 7 10.64 -5.45 -2.42
C HIS A 7 12.14 -5.76 -2.54
N PRO A 8 12.61 -6.91 -2.02
CA PRO A 8 14.03 -7.24 -2.06
C PRO A 8 14.63 -7.32 -3.46
N SER A 9 13.82 -7.57 -4.48
CA SER A 9 14.25 -7.60 -5.87
C SER A 9 14.59 -6.21 -6.43
N GLY A 10 14.25 -5.13 -5.71
CA GLY A 10 14.40 -3.76 -6.18
C GLY A 10 13.27 -3.27 -7.08
N VAL A 11 12.34 -4.15 -7.47
CA VAL A 11 11.19 -3.78 -8.28
C VAL A 11 10.10 -3.21 -7.38
N ALA A 12 9.79 -1.93 -7.53
CA ALA A 12 8.82 -1.24 -6.68
C ALA A 12 7.37 -1.38 -7.18
N GLU A 13 7.14 -2.08 -8.30
CA GLU A 13 5.79 -2.26 -8.83
C GLU A 13 4.97 -3.17 -7.91
N PRO A 14 3.82 -2.70 -7.37
CA PRO A 14 3.00 -3.52 -6.49
C PRO A 14 2.39 -4.71 -7.23
N SER A 15 2.36 -5.86 -6.57
CA SER A 15 1.66 -7.04 -7.09
C SER A 15 0.15 -6.93 -6.84
N ALA A 16 -0.63 -7.79 -7.52
CA ALA A 16 -2.06 -7.90 -7.25
C ALA A 16 -2.33 -8.32 -5.81
N ALA A 17 -1.47 -9.16 -5.22
CA ALA A 17 -1.57 -9.55 -3.82
C ALA A 17 -1.36 -8.36 -2.89
N ASP A 18 -0.41 -7.46 -3.19
CA ASP A 18 -0.20 -6.24 -2.42
C ASP A 18 -1.45 -5.35 -2.41
N ARG A 19 -2.09 -5.20 -3.55
CA ARG A 19 -3.31 -4.39 -3.68
C ARG A 19 -4.47 -5.01 -2.91
N THR A 20 -4.65 -6.32 -3.01
CA THR A 20 -5.69 -7.05 -2.28
C THR A 20 -5.49 -6.91 -0.78
N LEU A 21 -4.26 -7.07 -0.30
CA LEU A 21 -3.93 -6.91 1.11
C LEU A 21 -4.26 -5.49 1.60
N THR A 22 -3.89 -4.49 0.83
CA THR A 22 -4.15 -3.08 1.16
C THR A 22 -5.66 -2.81 1.27
N GLU A 23 -6.47 -3.34 0.35
CA GLU A 23 -7.92 -3.21 0.42
C GLU A 23 -8.50 -3.84 1.68
N ARG A 24 -8.01 -5.01 2.08
CA ARG A 24 -8.44 -5.68 3.31
C ARG A 24 -8.05 -4.89 4.55
N LEU A 25 -6.84 -4.36 4.60
CA LEU A 25 -6.37 -3.53 5.71
C LEU A 25 -7.17 -2.25 5.82
N LYS A 26 -7.47 -1.62 4.70
CA LYS A 26 -8.31 -0.43 4.64
C LYS A 26 -9.69 -0.68 5.25
N ALA A 27 -10.33 -1.77 4.85
CA ALA A 27 -11.65 -2.13 5.35
C ALA A 27 -11.63 -2.44 6.85
N ALA A 28 -10.63 -3.19 7.32
CA ALA A 28 -10.49 -3.54 8.74
C ALA A 28 -10.25 -2.31 9.61
N LEU A 29 -9.38 -1.41 9.17
CA LEU A 29 -9.06 -0.19 9.91
C LEU A 29 -10.23 0.80 9.92
N ALA A 30 -11.02 0.84 8.87
CA ALA A 30 -12.21 1.69 8.82
C ALA A 30 -13.23 1.34 9.93
N GLN A 31 -13.28 0.07 10.35
CA GLN A 31 -14.17 -0.36 11.43
C GLN A 31 -13.78 0.21 12.81
N VAL A 32 -12.54 0.67 12.95
CA VAL A 32 -12.05 1.30 14.19
C VAL A 32 -11.70 2.78 13.95
N ASP A 33 -12.29 3.39 12.92
CA ASP A 33 -12.13 4.80 12.56
C ASP A 33 -10.69 5.21 12.23
N ILE A 34 -9.87 4.27 11.73
CA ILE A 34 -8.52 4.56 11.24
C ILE A 34 -8.55 4.66 9.72
N ARG A 35 -8.18 5.84 9.21
CA ARG A 35 -8.09 6.08 7.78
C ARG A 35 -6.71 5.73 7.25
N VAL A 36 -6.65 4.98 6.15
CA VAL A 36 -5.40 4.72 5.44
C VAL A 36 -5.14 5.86 4.46
N LEU A 37 -4.04 6.58 4.67
CA LEU A 37 -3.67 7.72 3.84
C LEU A 37 -2.84 7.31 2.63
N ASP A 38 -1.97 6.31 2.79
CA ASP A 38 -1.14 5.83 1.70
C ASP A 38 -0.54 4.45 2.02
N HIS A 39 0.01 3.83 0.99
CA HIS A 39 0.81 2.62 1.07
C HIS A 39 1.97 2.77 0.09
N PHE A 40 3.19 2.74 0.59
CA PHE A 40 4.40 2.89 -0.22
C PHE A 40 5.06 1.54 -0.44
N VAL A 41 5.42 1.26 -1.69
CA VAL A 41 6.28 0.13 -2.04
C VAL A 41 7.66 0.67 -2.35
N VAL A 42 8.66 0.23 -1.62
CA VAL A 42 10.03 0.73 -1.72
C VAL A 42 10.91 -0.30 -2.42
N GLY A 43 11.51 0.10 -3.54
CA GLY A 43 12.51 -0.66 -4.28
C GLY A 43 13.58 0.33 -4.72
N GLU A 44 14.01 0.27 -5.99
CA GLU A 44 14.88 1.30 -6.55
C GLU A 44 14.17 2.65 -6.64
N GLN A 45 12.84 2.61 -6.74
CA GLN A 45 11.96 3.77 -6.68
C GLN A 45 10.94 3.55 -5.58
N VAL A 46 10.17 4.59 -5.25
CA VAL A 46 9.07 4.50 -4.29
C VAL A 46 7.76 4.68 -5.05
N VAL A 47 6.86 3.74 -4.90
CA VAL A 47 5.52 3.78 -5.50
C VAL A 47 4.49 4.08 -4.43
N SER A 48 3.67 5.11 -4.67
CA SER A 48 2.56 5.50 -3.78
C SER A 48 1.25 4.99 -4.35
N PHE A 49 0.50 4.23 -3.54
CA PHE A 49 -0.83 3.75 -3.93
C PHE A 49 -1.82 4.91 -4.10
N ALA A 50 -1.71 5.95 -3.26
CA ALA A 50 -2.58 7.12 -3.38
C ALA A 50 -2.36 7.86 -4.71
N GLU A 51 -1.10 8.03 -5.13
CA GLU A 51 -0.78 8.65 -6.40
C GLU A 51 -1.30 7.85 -7.59
N ARG A 52 -1.36 6.53 -7.46
CA ARG A 52 -1.88 5.66 -8.52
C ARG A 52 -3.39 5.51 -8.50
N GLY A 53 -4.06 6.11 -7.52
CA GLY A 53 -5.51 6.03 -7.40
C GLY A 53 -5.99 4.67 -6.88
N TRP A 54 -5.17 3.96 -6.12
CA TRP A 54 -5.49 2.63 -5.57
C TRP A 54 -5.97 2.68 -4.12
N LEU A 55 -6.14 3.85 -3.57
CA LEU A 55 -6.70 4.06 -2.24
C LEU A 55 -7.99 4.87 -2.27
#